data_ad97bd188107187304b2252646f66b69
#
_entry.id   ad97bd188107187304b2252646f66b69
#
_cell.length_a   1.000
_cell.length_b   1.000
_cell.length_c   1.000
_cell.angle_alpha   90.00
_cell.angle_beta   90.00
_cell.angle_gamma   90.00
#
_symmetry.space_group_name_H-M   'P 1'
#
loop_
_entity.id
_entity.type
_entity.pdbx_description
1 polymer ?
#
loop_
_entity_poly.entity_id
_entity_poly.type
_entity_poly.pdbx_seq_one_letter_code
_entity_poly.pdbx_strand_id
1 'polypeptide(L)'
;MIKIIKMEKTFDYLENVAFAATVCDKDGVVLYQNAPARKRDGGVVGQNLYDCHSKKSKEMIRRMIETGQSNTYEIIKHGKHRLLHQTPWFKEPGGEVAGLIEVSIELPDKYPTFNRDKQ
;
A
#
# COMPACT_ATOMS: atom_id res chain seq x y z
N MET A 1 -8.52 -7.10 24.93
CA MET A 1 -7.41 -6.21 25.30
C MET A 1 -6.04 -6.73 24.85
N ILE A 2 -5.70 -7.96 25.18
CA ILE A 2 -4.40 -8.55 24.76
C ILE A 2 -4.24 -8.57 23.23
N LYS A 3 -5.31 -8.87 22.48
CA LYS A 3 -5.29 -8.86 21.02
C LYS A 3 -5.02 -7.46 20.45
N ILE A 4 -5.60 -6.44 21.07
CA ILE A 4 -5.41 -5.04 20.63
C ILE A 4 -3.94 -4.62 20.83
N ILE A 5 -3.36 -4.98 21.99
CA ILE A 5 -1.96 -4.68 22.29
C ILE A 5 -1.02 -5.36 21.28
N LYS A 6 -1.29 -6.62 20.93
CA LYS A 6 -0.49 -7.34 19.92
C LYS A 6 -0.61 -6.72 18.54
N MET A 7 -1.80 -6.26 18.15
CA MET A 7 -2.01 -5.58 16.86
C MET A 7 -1.23 -4.25 16.82
N GLU A 8 -1.29 -3.47 17.89
CA GLU A 8 -0.54 -2.22 17.97
C GLU A 8 0.97 -2.45 17.82
N LYS A 9 1.52 -3.46 18.50
CA LYS A 9 2.93 -3.82 18.36
C LYS A 9 3.28 -4.27 16.95
N THR A 10 2.39 -4.97 16.27
CA THR A 10 2.60 -5.41 14.89
C THR A 10 2.75 -4.21 13.96
N PHE A 11 1.96 -3.16 14.15
CA PHE A 11 2.02 -1.96 13.33
C PHE A 11 3.16 -1.01 13.74
N ASP A 12 3.72 -1.15 14.93
CA ASP A 12 4.84 -0.32 15.39
C ASP A 12 6.03 -0.37 14.42
N TYR A 13 6.28 -1.52 13.83
CA TYR A 13 7.38 -1.68 12.88
C TYR A 13 7.19 -0.87 11.60
N LEU A 14 5.96 -0.58 11.24
CA LEU A 14 5.62 0.13 10.01
C LEU A 14 5.30 1.60 10.25
N GLU A 15 5.00 1.98 11.49
CA GLU A 15 4.45 3.31 11.78
C GLU A 15 5.37 4.44 11.34
N ASN A 16 6.67 4.33 11.60
CA ASN A 16 7.63 5.40 11.33
C ASN A 16 8.73 5.01 10.35
N VAL A 17 8.49 3.99 9.52
CA VAL A 17 9.46 3.63 8.48
C VAL A 17 9.43 4.68 7.36
N ALA A 18 10.51 4.74 6.56
CA ALA A 18 10.68 5.82 5.58
C ALA A 18 9.74 5.78 4.39
N PHE A 19 9.07 4.64 4.13
CA PHE A 19 8.11 4.56 3.03
C PHE A 19 6.68 4.73 3.52
N ALA A 20 5.78 5.17 2.63
CA ALA A 20 4.37 5.29 2.97
C ALA A 20 3.66 3.96 2.76
N ALA A 21 2.80 3.57 3.70
CA ALA A 21 2.02 2.34 3.61
C ALA A 21 0.55 2.62 3.98
N THR A 22 -0.36 2.16 3.13
CA THR A 22 -1.80 2.28 3.33
C THR A 22 -2.44 0.92 3.12
N VAL A 23 -3.30 0.51 4.05
CA VAL A 23 -3.99 -0.78 4.01
C VAL A 23 -5.49 -0.53 3.98
N CYS A 24 -6.20 -1.19 3.06
CA CYS A 24 -7.66 -1.16 3.05
C CYS A 24 -8.23 -2.58 3.03
N ASP A 25 -9.52 -2.70 3.37
CA ASP A 25 -10.24 -3.95 3.23
C ASP A 25 -10.77 -4.13 1.79
N LYS A 26 -11.45 -5.24 1.54
CA LYS A 26 -11.98 -5.55 0.20
C LYS A 26 -13.08 -4.59 -0.26
N ASP A 27 -13.69 -3.87 0.66
CA ASP A 27 -14.71 -2.88 0.35
C ASP A 27 -14.12 -1.48 0.13
N GLY A 28 -12.80 -1.36 0.24
CA GLY A 28 -12.10 -0.09 0.01
C GLY A 28 -11.98 0.79 1.26
N VAL A 29 -12.42 0.31 2.42
CA VAL A 29 -12.30 1.09 3.66
C VAL A 29 -10.86 1.04 4.16
N VAL A 30 -10.27 2.21 4.41
CA VAL A 30 -8.89 2.31 4.88
C VAL A 30 -8.82 1.87 6.34
N LEU A 31 -8.02 0.84 6.60
CA LEU A 31 -7.82 0.25 7.92
C LEU A 31 -6.62 0.82 8.66
N TYR A 32 -5.58 1.18 7.91
CA TYR A 32 -4.33 1.64 8.51
C TYR A 32 -3.55 2.51 7.52
N GLN A 33 -2.92 3.55 8.03
CA GLN A 33 -1.90 4.33 7.34
C GLN A 33 -0.76 4.57 8.31
N ASN A 34 0.47 4.37 7.86
CA ASN A 34 1.61 4.73 8.70
C ASN A 34 1.86 6.25 8.67
N ALA A 35 2.81 6.74 9.46
CA ALA A 35 3.05 8.17 9.60
C ALA A 35 3.37 8.86 8.25
N PRO A 36 4.25 8.33 7.40
CA PRO A 36 4.50 8.96 6.10
C PRO A 36 3.27 9.01 5.19
N ALA A 37 2.42 7.99 5.21
CA ALA A 37 1.19 7.99 4.41
C ALA A 37 0.22 9.07 4.90
N ARG A 38 0.03 9.20 6.20
CA ARG A 38 -0.84 10.24 6.77
C ARG A 38 -0.32 11.63 6.46
N LYS A 39 1.00 11.82 6.50
CA LYS A 39 1.62 13.11 6.19
C LYS A 39 1.37 13.52 4.75
N ARG A 40 1.44 12.56 3.82
CA ARG A 40 1.26 12.83 2.39
C ARG A 40 -0.20 13.04 2.01
N ASP A 41 -1.10 12.18 2.49
CA ASP A 41 -2.48 12.11 2.03
C ASP A 41 -3.48 12.70 3.04
N GLY A 42 -3.03 13.12 4.22
CA GLY A 42 -3.91 13.41 5.35
C GLY A 42 -4.40 12.11 5.99
N GLY A 43 -5.03 12.15 7.13
CA GLY A 43 -5.55 10.96 7.78
C GLY A 43 -6.87 10.53 7.14
N VAL A 44 -6.88 9.37 6.47
CA VAL A 44 -8.08 8.86 5.80
C VAL A 44 -8.52 7.49 6.33
N VAL A 45 -8.00 7.06 7.48
CA VAL A 45 -8.44 5.81 8.13
C VAL A 45 -9.95 5.88 8.38
N GLY A 46 -10.65 4.82 8.01
CA GLY A 46 -12.11 4.74 8.11
C GLY A 46 -12.86 5.26 6.90
N GLN A 47 -12.20 5.98 6.00
CA GLN A 47 -12.81 6.47 4.78
C GLN A 47 -12.74 5.41 3.68
N ASN A 48 -13.66 5.52 2.73
CA ASN A 48 -13.72 4.59 1.60
C ASN A 48 -12.94 5.16 0.42
N LEU A 49 -11.96 4.40 -0.07
CA LEU A 49 -11.13 4.80 -1.20
C LEU A 49 -11.94 5.03 -2.47
N TYR A 50 -13.05 4.32 -2.66
CA TYR A 50 -13.90 4.51 -3.82
C TYR A 50 -14.51 5.91 -3.87
N ASP A 51 -14.72 6.54 -2.73
CA ASP A 51 -15.28 7.90 -2.67
C ASP A 51 -14.24 8.97 -3.03
N CYS A 52 -12.96 8.65 -2.89
CA CYS A 52 -11.86 9.62 -3.06
C CYS A 52 -11.14 9.49 -4.42
N HIS A 53 -11.45 8.47 -5.22
CA HIS A 53 -10.70 8.16 -6.42
C HIS A 53 -11.53 8.36 -7.70
N SER A 54 -10.82 8.60 -8.81
CA SER A 54 -11.43 8.69 -10.12
C SER A 54 -12.04 7.34 -10.51
N LYS A 55 -12.94 7.36 -11.51
CA LYS A 55 -13.55 6.13 -12.04
C LYS A 55 -12.51 5.11 -12.50
N LYS A 56 -11.44 5.59 -13.16
CA LYS A 56 -10.35 4.73 -13.63
C LYS A 56 -9.61 4.06 -12.46
N SER A 57 -9.32 4.81 -11.40
CA SER A 57 -8.67 4.27 -10.21
C SER A 57 -9.54 3.27 -9.48
N LYS A 58 -10.85 3.51 -9.42
CA LYS A 58 -11.80 2.56 -8.83
C LYS A 58 -11.81 1.24 -9.59
N GLU A 59 -11.77 1.28 -10.91
CA GLU A 59 -11.72 0.08 -11.74
C GLU A 59 -10.44 -0.73 -11.51
N MET A 60 -9.31 -0.05 -11.36
CA MET A 60 -8.04 -0.72 -11.06
C MET A 60 -8.07 -1.41 -9.70
N ILE A 61 -8.61 -0.75 -8.69
CA ILE A 61 -8.75 -1.32 -7.35
C ILE A 61 -9.64 -2.57 -7.41
N ARG A 62 -10.78 -2.44 -8.08
CA ARG A 62 -11.73 -3.55 -8.24
C ARG A 62 -11.09 -4.74 -8.95
N ARG A 63 -10.31 -4.48 -10.00
CA ARG A 63 -9.62 -5.53 -10.74
C ARG A 63 -8.62 -6.28 -9.86
N MET A 64 -7.85 -5.56 -9.05
CA MET A 64 -6.90 -6.20 -8.15
C MET A 64 -7.62 -7.10 -7.14
N ILE A 65 -8.73 -6.64 -6.59
CA ILE A 65 -9.51 -7.43 -5.63
C ILE A 65 -10.09 -8.68 -6.30
N GLU A 66 -10.60 -8.56 -7.51
CA GLU A 66 -11.20 -9.68 -8.24
C GLU A 66 -10.17 -10.71 -8.73
N THR A 67 -9.01 -10.25 -9.19
CA THR A 67 -8.01 -11.12 -9.82
C THR A 67 -6.90 -11.57 -8.89
N GLY A 68 -6.68 -10.86 -7.78
CA GLY A 68 -5.53 -11.11 -6.91
C GLY A 68 -4.21 -10.63 -7.46
N GLN A 69 -4.21 -9.90 -8.58
CA GLN A 69 -2.99 -9.41 -9.21
C GLN A 69 -2.54 -8.10 -8.59
N SER A 70 -1.22 -7.92 -8.55
CA SER A 70 -0.60 -6.67 -8.07
C SER A 70 -0.48 -5.66 -9.21
N ASN A 71 -0.25 -4.40 -8.86
CA ASN A 71 -0.06 -3.32 -9.80
C ASN A 71 1.15 -2.48 -9.35
N THR A 72 2.03 -2.15 -10.29
CA THR A 72 3.22 -1.35 -9.99
C THR A 72 3.34 -0.24 -11.01
N TYR A 73 3.56 0.98 -10.54
CA TYR A 73 3.79 2.11 -11.44
C TYR A 73 4.66 3.15 -10.75
N GLU A 74 5.18 4.06 -11.55
CA GLU A 74 6.03 5.13 -11.09
C GLU A 74 5.35 6.46 -11.38
N ILE A 75 5.45 7.40 -10.44
CA ILE A 75 5.03 8.77 -10.66
C ILE A 75 6.23 9.69 -10.52
N ILE A 76 6.20 10.81 -11.25
CA ILE A 76 7.20 11.86 -11.14
C ILE A 76 6.46 13.13 -10.72
N LYS A 77 6.93 13.74 -9.63
CA LYS A 77 6.35 14.98 -9.14
C LYS A 77 7.47 15.86 -8.59
N HIS A 78 7.55 17.08 -9.08
CA HIS A 78 8.58 18.04 -8.71
C HIS A 78 10.01 17.47 -8.89
N GLY A 79 10.21 16.70 -9.98
CA GLY A 79 11.48 16.07 -10.28
C GLY A 79 11.81 14.84 -9.45
N LYS A 80 10.96 14.47 -8.51
CA LYS A 80 11.15 13.30 -7.66
C LYS A 80 10.37 12.12 -8.20
N HIS A 81 11.01 10.96 -8.22
CA HIS A 81 10.44 9.70 -8.68
C HIS A 81 9.95 8.91 -7.48
N ARG A 82 8.71 8.43 -7.55
CA ARG A 82 8.15 7.54 -6.53
C ARG A 82 7.65 6.27 -7.19
N LEU A 83 8.03 5.14 -6.60
CA LEU A 83 7.53 3.84 -7.02
C LEU A 83 6.33 3.49 -6.14
N LEU A 84 5.20 3.19 -6.77
CA LEU A 84 4.01 2.74 -6.08
C LEU A 84 3.77 1.28 -6.41
N HIS A 85 3.60 0.49 -5.37
CA HIS A 85 3.26 -0.93 -5.51
C HIS A 85 1.99 -1.20 -4.73
N GLN A 86 0.99 -1.71 -5.42
CA GLN A 86 -0.30 -2.06 -4.85
C GLN A 86 -0.45 -3.57 -4.96
N THR A 87 -0.76 -4.22 -3.86
CA THR A 87 -0.89 -5.67 -3.84
C THR A 87 -2.05 -6.11 -2.97
N PRO A 88 -2.81 -7.14 -3.39
CA PRO A 88 -3.80 -7.74 -2.53
C PRO A 88 -3.16 -8.41 -1.32
N TRP A 89 -3.87 -8.42 -0.19
CA TRP A 89 -3.48 -9.19 0.98
C TRP A 89 -4.56 -10.22 1.32
N PHE A 90 -4.16 -11.28 1.99
CA PHE A 90 -4.99 -12.44 2.26
C PHE A 90 -4.87 -12.79 3.74
N LYS A 91 -5.96 -13.23 4.35
CA LYS A 91 -5.94 -13.70 5.74
C LYS A 91 -5.23 -15.04 5.86
N GLU A 92 -5.29 -15.84 4.79
CA GLU A 92 -4.65 -17.15 4.75
C GLU A 92 -4.16 -17.44 3.33
N PRO A 93 -3.11 -18.26 3.17
CA PRO A 93 -2.58 -18.59 1.85
C PRO A 93 -3.64 -19.28 0.98
N GLY A 94 -3.80 -18.82 -0.26
CA GLY A 94 -4.78 -19.39 -1.19
C GLY A 94 -6.22 -19.01 -0.92
N GLY A 95 -6.47 -18.16 0.08
CA GLY A 95 -7.81 -17.68 0.39
C GLY A 95 -8.27 -16.55 -0.53
N GLU A 96 -9.42 -15.99 -0.23
CA GLU A 96 -9.94 -14.84 -0.95
C GLU A 96 -9.16 -13.59 -0.61
N VAL A 97 -9.13 -12.63 -1.53
CA VAL A 97 -8.54 -11.32 -1.28
C VAL A 97 -9.28 -10.65 -0.13
N ALA A 98 -8.55 -10.22 0.87
CA ALA A 98 -9.12 -9.53 2.04
C ALA A 98 -9.03 -8.01 1.92
N GLY A 99 -8.18 -7.50 1.04
CA GLY A 99 -8.02 -6.08 0.82
C GLY A 99 -6.78 -5.79 0.01
N LEU A 100 -6.30 -4.55 0.06
CA LEU A 100 -5.11 -4.10 -0.66
C LEU A 100 -4.15 -3.40 0.28
N ILE A 101 -2.86 -3.48 -0.07
CA ILE A 101 -1.82 -2.68 0.56
C ILE A 101 -1.15 -1.86 -0.54
N GLU A 102 -1.00 -0.56 -0.32
CA GLU A 102 -0.20 0.31 -1.18
C GLU A 102 1.04 0.73 -0.44
N VAL A 103 2.19 0.54 -1.08
CA VAL A 103 3.48 1.03 -0.59
C VAL A 103 3.99 2.05 -1.59
N SER A 104 4.46 3.19 -1.11
CA SER A 104 5.01 4.26 -1.93
C SER A 104 6.41 4.60 -1.45
N ILE A 105 7.39 4.43 -2.34
CA ILE A 105 8.81 4.60 -2.04
C ILE A 105 9.37 5.72 -2.90
N GLU A 106 10.03 6.71 -2.28
CA GLU A 106 10.76 7.71 -3.04
C GLU A 106 12.05 7.07 -3.52
N LEU A 107 12.26 7.08 -4.84
CA LEU A 107 13.47 6.49 -5.42
C LEU A 107 14.60 7.50 -5.39
N PRO A 108 15.83 7.09 -5.02
CA PRO A 108 17.00 7.95 -5.18
C PRO A 108 17.29 8.16 -6.67
N ASP A 109 18.01 9.21 -7.00
CA ASP A 109 18.37 9.53 -8.39
C ASP A 109 19.13 8.40 -9.06
N LYS A 110 19.97 7.73 -8.30
CA LYS A 110 20.76 6.59 -8.79
C LYS A 110 20.79 5.51 -7.72
N TYR A 111 20.71 4.27 -8.16
CA TYR A 111 20.88 3.10 -7.31
C TYR A 111 21.43 1.94 -8.13
N PRO A 112 22.26 1.07 -7.51
CA PRO A 112 22.88 -0.03 -8.25
C PRO A 112 21.90 -1.16 -8.53
N THR A 113 22.21 -1.93 -9.57
CA THR A 113 21.54 -3.19 -9.86
C THR A 113 22.60 -4.29 -9.81
N PHE A 114 22.33 -5.35 -9.04
CA PHE A 114 23.23 -6.50 -8.95
C PHE A 114 22.56 -7.69 -9.63
N ASN A 115 23.14 -8.16 -10.71
CA ASN A 115 22.62 -9.32 -11.41
C ASN A 115 23.20 -10.59 -10.77
N ARG A 116 22.38 -11.29 -9.97
CA ARG A 116 22.79 -12.49 -9.24
C ARG A 116 22.79 -13.74 -10.13
N ASP A 117 22.18 -13.67 -11.31
CA ASP A 117 22.12 -14.82 -12.22
C ASP A 117 23.46 -15.10 -12.89
N LYS A 118 24.37 -14.15 -12.92
CA LYS A 118 25.67 -14.25 -13.59
C LYS A 118 26.82 -14.61 -12.67
N GLN A 119 26.51 -14.97 -11.44
CA GLN A 119 27.53 -15.29 -10.43
C GLN A 119 27.84 -16.77 -10.34
#